data_a16bcb61692f2e08989e509a8034b21f
#
_entry.id   a16bcb61692f2e08989e509a8034b21f
#
_cell.length_a   1.000
_cell.length_b   1.000
_cell.length_c   1.000
_cell.angle_alpha   90.00
_cell.angle_beta   90.00
_cell.angle_gamma   90.00
#
_symmetry.space_group_name_H-M   'P 1'
#
loop_
_entity.id
_entity.type
_entity.pdbx_description
1 polymer ?
#
loop_
_entity_poly.entity_id
_entity_poly.type
_entity_poly.pdbx_seq_one_letter_code
_entity_poly.pdbx_strand_id
1 'polypeptide(L)'
;MKLGIAIPHYGPALSSAADLRRFAVEAERLGYVTLWCGDRLFLPTDLQGDYPGTDYPIYAERGNRFADPLTVVGTLAAVTSTVRFNFSTLNAPLYHPVILARALTTLDFLSDGRVDAGFGLSWMRDEYDTLGLPWSQRGARLDDVLSFLHAWWTTNPVEYEGQGWSFPRSQVGLRPVQPGGPPVYLAGVTEPALDRVGRRATGWLTFDAIPPEVRKTMWAEDGVDEALVDFFFTHTTMDEFLEAAERVADLQLR
;
A
#
# COMPACT_ATOMS: atom_id res chain seq x y z
N MET A 1 6.39 -19.20 -6.20
CA MET A 1 5.71 -18.11 -5.50
C MET A 1 6.69 -16.95 -5.36
N LYS A 2 6.26 -15.74 -5.64
CA LYS A 2 7.09 -14.53 -5.49
C LYS A 2 7.10 -14.07 -4.03
N LEU A 3 8.14 -13.36 -3.60
CA LEU A 3 8.19 -12.73 -2.27
C LEU A 3 8.21 -11.21 -2.39
N GLY A 4 7.28 -10.57 -1.69
CA GLY A 4 7.33 -9.15 -1.35
C GLY A 4 7.75 -8.96 0.09
N ILE A 5 8.21 -7.76 0.44
CA ILE A 5 8.61 -7.42 1.81
C ILE A 5 8.08 -6.04 2.19
N ALA A 6 7.61 -5.90 3.43
CA ALA A 6 7.18 -4.62 3.97
C ALA A 6 8.38 -3.69 4.20
N ILE A 7 8.26 -2.45 3.74
CA ILE A 7 9.24 -1.40 4.00
C ILE A 7 9.13 -1.00 5.47
N PRO A 8 10.23 -0.93 6.23
CA PRO A 8 10.21 -0.45 7.62
C PRO A 8 10.10 1.09 7.68
N HIS A 9 9.04 1.65 7.07
CA HIS A 9 8.79 3.09 6.97
C HIS A 9 7.98 3.64 8.15
N TYR A 10 7.70 2.79 9.11
CA TYR A 10 7.02 3.11 10.37
C TYR A 10 7.62 2.32 11.54
N GLY A 11 7.32 2.79 12.75
CA GLY A 11 7.80 2.16 13.98
C GLY A 11 9.27 2.40 14.30
N PRO A 12 9.84 1.61 15.23
CA PRO A 12 11.18 1.85 15.75
C PRO A 12 12.30 1.64 14.72
N ALA A 13 12.09 0.77 13.73
CA ALA A 13 13.06 0.53 12.66
C ALA A 13 13.21 1.71 11.68
N LEU A 14 12.27 2.65 11.67
CA LEU A 14 12.40 3.92 10.95
C LEU A 14 13.41 4.83 11.65
N SER A 15 14.69 4.60 11.46
CA SER A 15 15.80 5.29 12.11
C SER A 15 16.30 6.48 11.28
N SER A 16 16.54 6.28 9.99
CA SER A 16 17.03 7.30 9.08
C SER A 16 16.61 7.08 7.63
N ALA A 17 16.64 8.14 6.82
CA ALA A 17 16.43 8.01 5.38
C ALA A 17 17.54 7.19 4.68
N ALA A 18 18.75 7.16 5.26
CA ALA A 18 19.85 6.33 4.74
C ALA A 18 19.55 4.86 4.93
N ASP A 19 19.01 4.47 6.09
CA ASP A 19 18.61 3.09 6.38
C ASP A 19 17.47 2.62 5.50
N LEU A 20 16.47 3.46 5.24
CA LEU A 20 15.39 3.11 4.29
C LEU A 20 15.93 2.84 2.88
N ARG A 21 16.87 3.67 2.39
CA ARG A 21 17.49 3.45 1.07
C ARG A 21 18.34 2.18 1.06
N ARG A 22 19.15 1.94 2.11
CA ARG A 22 19.92 0.71 2.29
C ARG A 22 19.02 -0.52 2.25
N PHE A 23 17.90 -0.48 2.98
CA PHE A 23 16.92 -1.57 2.98
C PHE A 23 16.38 -1.86 1.59
N ALA A 24 15.97 -0.85 0.82
CA ALA A 24 15.38 -1.04 -0.50
C ALA A 24 16.39 -1.65 -1.49
N VAL A 25 17.63 -1.16 -1.49
CA VAL A 25 18.70 -1.69 -2.34
C VAL A 25 19.02 -3.14 -1.97
N GLU A 26 19.08 -3.45 -0.69
CA GLU A 26 19.40 -4.79 -0.22
C GLU A 26 18.25 -5.77 -0.47
N ALA A 27 16.99 -5.37 -0.27
CA ALA A 27 15.83 -6.19 -0.60
C ALA A 27 15.78 -6.52 -2.11
N GLU A 28 16.08 -5.54 -2.97
CA GLU A 28 16.22 -5.77 -4.41
C GLU A 28 17.35 -6.77 -4.72
N ARG A 29 18.52 -6.63 -4.10
CA ARG A 29 19.65 -7.55 -4.24
C ARG A 29 19.32 -8.98 -3.80
N LEU A 30 18.52 -9.12 -2.75
CA LEU A 30 18.04 -10.42 -2.22
C LEU A 30 16.95 -11.07 -3.09
N GLY A 31 16.45 -10.38 -4.11
CA GLY A 31 15.48 -10.92 -5.07
C GLY A 31 14.01 -10.77 -4.65
N TYR A 32 13.71 -9.92 -3.69
CA TYR A 32 12.33 -9.52 -3.44
C TYR A 32 11.75 -8.80 -4.65
N VAL A 33 10.55 -9.17 -5.05
CA VAL A 33 9.94 -8.63 -6.28
C VAL A 33 9.15 -7.37 -6.03
N THR A 34 8.64 -7.17 -4.80
CA THR A 34 7.84 -6.00 -4.43
C THR A 34 8.20 -5.49 -3.04
N LEU A 35 8.32 -4.19 -2.90
CA LEU A 35 8.41 -3.47 -1.63
C LEU A 35 7.03 -2.90 -1.29
N TRP A 36 6.53 -3.19 -0.08
CA TRP A 36 5.19 -2.86 0.35
C TRP A 36 5.19 -1.75 1.39
N CYS A 37 4.32 -0.75 1.20
CA CYS A 37 4.20 0.40 2.07
C CYS A 37 2.77 0.49 2.65
N GLY A 38 2.64 0.61 3.96
CA GLY A 38 1.36 0.88 4.62
C GLY A 38 1.05 2.38 4.66
N ASP A 39 -0.17 2.72 5.02
CA ASP A 39 -0.61 4.11 5.15
C ASP A 39 -1.33 4.34 6.48
N ARG A 40 -0.89 5.36 7.19
CA ARG A 40 -1.46 5.85 8.45
C ARG A 40 -1.17 7.33 8.60
N LEU A 41 -2.19 8.13 8.92
CA LEU A 41 -1.99 9.56 9.15
C LEU A 41 -1.40 9.84 10.54
N PHE A 42 -1.91 9.15 11.55
CA PHE A 42 -1.50 9.27 12.95
C PHE A 42 -2.02 8.08 13.77
N LEU A 43 -1.58 7.98 15.03
CA LEU A 43 -2.17 7.08 16.02
C LEU A 43 -2.72 7.90 17.18
N PRO A 44 -4.02 7.83 17.48
CA PRO A 44 -4.61 8.50 18.63
C PRO A 44 -4.14 7.85 19.93
N THR A 45 -4.01 8.66 21.00
CA THR A 45 -3.76 8.13 22.35
C THR A 45 -4.95 7.29 22.82
N ASP A 46 -6.17 7.79 22.54
CA ASP A 46 -7.43 7.17 22.89
C ASP A 46 -8.17 6.84 21.59
N LEU A 47 -8.07 5.57 21.15
CA LEU A 47 -8.66 5.08 19.91
C LEU A 47 -10.20 5.06 20.00
N GLN A 48 -10.86 5.63 18.99
CA GLN A 48 -12.31 5.49 18.81
C GLN A 48 -12.62 4.28 17.93
N GLY A 49 -13.07 3.21 18.54
CA GLY A 49 -13.42 1.95 17.86
C GLY A 49 -12.45 0.81 18.15
N ASP A 50 -12.61 -0.27 17.40
CA ASP A 50 -11.83 -1.48 17.60
C ASP A 50 -10.61 -1.53 16.70
N TYR A 51 -9.47 -1.92 17.27
CA TYR A 51 -8.30 -2.29 16.50
C TYR A 51 -8.49 -3.71 15.93
N PRO A 52 -8.35 -3.90 14.62
CA PRO A 52 -8.57 -5.21 14.00
C PRO A 52 -7.46 -6.24 14.30
N GLY A 53 -6.35 -5.80 14.88
CA GLY A 53 -5.27 -6.67 15.35
C GLY A 53 -5.50 -7.17 16.78
N THR A 54 -4.49 -7.84 17.35
CA THR A 54 -4.60 -8.49 18.65
C THR A 54 -4.33 -7.57 19.84
N ASP A 55 -3.52 -6.51 19.67
CA ASP A 55 -3.06 -5.67 20.76
C ASP A 55 -2.75 -4.24 20.30
N TYR A 56 -3.71 -3.33 20.52
CA TYR A 56 -3.53 -1.93 20.15
C TYR A 56 -2.43 -1.21 20.95
N PRO A 57 -2.26 -1.39 22.27
CA PRO A 57 -1.15 -0.80 23.01
C PRO A 57 0.22 -1.12 22.43
N ILE A 58 0.47 -2.37 22.08
CA ILE A 58 1.73 -2.76 21.42
C ILE A 58 1.85 -2.13 20.04
N TYR A 59 0.76 -2.10 19.27
CA TYR A 59 0.75 -1.45 17.97
C TYR A 59 1.01 0.06 18.09
N ALA A 60 0.37 0.74 19.04
CA ALA A 60 0.54 2.16 19.26
C ALA A 60 1.95 2.52 19.76
N GLU A 61 2.52 1.72 20.66
CA GLU A 61 3.89 1.91 21.13
C GLU A 61 4.91 1.80 19.99
N ARG A 62 4.78 0.79 19.14
CA ARG A 62 5.67 0.55 18.00
C ARG A 62 5.38 1.45 16.82
N GLY A 63 4.12 1.76 16.55
CA GLY A 63 3.65 2.46 15.36
C GLY A 63 3.56 3.97 15.47
N ASN A 64 4.11 4.63 16.49
CA ASN A 64 4.00 6.08 16.72
C ASN A 64 4.81 6.96 15.75
N ARG A 65 5.55 6.36 14.82
CA ARG A 65 6.33 7.04 13.78
C ARG A 65 5.90 6.49 12.44
N PHE A 66 5.28 7.32 11.62
CA PHE A 66 4.92 6.97 10.24
C PHE A 66 5.53 7.98 9.28
N ALA A 67 6.19 7.50 8.24
CA ALA A 67 6.56 8.31 7.10
C ALA A 67 5.46 8.21 6.04
N ASP A 68 5.20 9.30 5.32
CA ASP A 68 4.25 9.33 4.21
C ASP A 68 4.62 8.32 3.12
N PRO A 69 3.73 7.38 2.79
CA PRO A 69 4.06 6.27 1.89
C PRO A 69 4.40 6.71 0.47
N LEU A 70 3.74 7.75 -0.05
CA LEU A 70 4.00 8.23 -1.41
C LEU A 70 5.39 8.87 -1.50
N THR A 71 5.79 9.62 -0.48
CA THR A 71 7.13 10.22 -0.38
C THR A 71 8.21 9.15 -0.21
N VAL A 72 7.95 8.14 0.61
CA VAL A 72 8.86 6.99 0.81
C VAL A 72 9.07 6.27 -0.51
N VAL A 73 8.00 5.87 -1.20
CA VAL A 73 8.10 5.16 -2.49
C VAL A 73 8.87 5.99 -3.52
N GLY A 74 8.59 7.30 -3.63
CA GLY A 74 9.36 8.18 -4.54
C GLY A 74 10.84 8.23 -4.24
N THR A 75 11.21 8.22 -2.96
CA THR A 75 12.62 8.20 -2.51
C THR A 75 13.30 6.87 -2.85
N LEU A 76 12.61 5.75 -2.63
CA LEU A 76 13.18 4.42 -2.84
C LEU A 76 13.23 4.02 -4.31
N ALA A 77 12.27 4.48 -5.11
CA ALA A 77 12.27 4.28 -6.56
C ALA A 77 13.50 4.88 -7.24
N ALA A 78 14.04 5.97 -6.69
CA ALA A 78 15.25 6.63 -7.22
C ALA A 78 16.55 5.86 -6.96
N VAL A 79 16.56 4.88 -6.06
CA VAL A 79 17.77 4.11 -5.67
C VAL A 79 17.66 2.61 -5.99
N THR A 80 16.57 2.20 -6.64
CA THR A 80 16.31 0.83 -7.10
C THR A 80 16.00 0.80 -8.59
N SER A 81 16.08 -0.36 -9.22
CA SER A 81 15.97 -0.47 -10.67
C SER A 81 14.92 -1.46 -11.18
N THR A 82 14.61 -2.50 -10.40
CA THR A 82 13.78 -3.63 -10.83
C THR A 82 12.62 -3.93 -9.89
N VAL A 83 12.82 -3.75 -8.57
CA VAL A 83 11.79 -4.04 -7.57
C VAL A 83 10.59 -3.12 -7.76
N ARG A 84 9.39 -3.70 -7.68
CA ARG A 84 8.14 -2.96 -7.75
C ARG A 84 7.78 -2.38 -6.37
N PHE A 85 6.88 -1.43 -6.38
CA PHE A 85 6.33 -0.81 -5.17
C PHE A 85 4.82 -0.99 -5.16
N ASN A 86 4.29 -1.46 -4.05
CA ASN A 86 2.85 -1.55 -3.85
C ASN A 86 2.48 -1.02 -2.46
N PHE A 87 1.21 -0.79 -2.25
CA PHE A 87 0.69 -0.31 -0.98
C PHE A 87 -0.22 -1.37 -0.35
N SER A 88 0.02 -1.66 0.92
CA SER A 88 -0.83 -2.56 1.71
C SER A 88 -1.27 -1.87 3.01
N THR A 89 -2.18 -0.90 2.91
CA THR A 89 -2.82 -0.29 1.75
C THR A 89 -2.72 1.24 1.81
N LEU A 90 -2.81 1.94 0.68
CA LEU A 90 -3.20 3.36 0.74
C LEU A 90 -4.67 3.45 1.15
N ASN A 91 -4.96 4.27 2.13
CA ASN A 91 -6.32 4.54 2.59
C ASN A 91 -7.00 5.56 1.65
N ALA A 92 -7.26 5.12 0.41
CA ALA A 92 -7.64 5.99 -0.70
C ALA A 92 -8.80 6.97 -0.40
N PRO A 93 -9.85 6.60 0.38
CA PRO A 93 -10.92 7.54 0.72
C PRO A 93 -10.48 8.75 1.56
N LEU A 94 -9.30 8.71 2.19
CA LEU A 94 -8.76 9.83 2.96
C LEU A 94 -8.12 10.91 2.07
N TYR A 95 -7.83 10.58 0.82
CA TYR A 95 -7.21 11.49 -0.14
C TYR A 95 -8.26 12.21 -1.00
N HIS A 96 -7.92 13.44 -1.41
CA HIS A 96 -8.64 14.05 -2.51
C HIS A 96 -8.25 13.36 -3.83
N PRO A 97 -9.22 12.88 -4.65
CA PRO A 97 -8.92 12.06 -5.83
C PRO A 97 -7.92 12.69 -6.82
N VAL A 98 -8.01 14.00 -7.05
CA VAL A 98 -7.08 14.73 -7.94
C VAL A 98 -5.63 14.70 -7.42
N ILE A 99 -5.46 14.89 -6.12
CA ILE A 99 -4.12 14.87 -5.51
C ILE A 99 -3.53 13.47 -5.60
N LEU A 100 -4.32 12.46 -5.27
CA LEU A 100 -3.89 11.07 -5.34
C LEU A 100 -3.56 10.64 -6.78
N ALA A 101 -4.43 10.97 -7.75
CA ALA A 101 -4.21 10.66 -9.17
C ALA A 101 -2.88 11.25 -9.68
N ARG A 102 -2.64 12.54 -9.38
CA ARG A 102 -1.39 13.22 -9.74
C ARG A 102 -0.18 12.56 -9.09
N ALA A 103 -0.26 12.23 -7.79
CA ALA A 103 0.84 11.62 -7.07
C ALA A 103 1.19 10.24 -7.62
N LEU A 104 0.21 9.35 -7.80
CA LEU A 104 0.42 8.01 -8.36
C LEU A 104 0.95 8.05 -9.80
N THR A 105 0.44 8.96 -10.64
CA THR A 105 0.96 9.17 -11.99
C THR A 105 2.43 9.61 -11.97
N THR A 106 2.77 10.51 -11.03
CA THR A 106 4.15 10.97 -10.88
C THR A 106 5.07 9.85 -10.39
N LEU A 107 4.62 9.06 -9.43
CA LEU A 107 5.39 7.91 -8.92
C LEU A 107 5.61 6.86 -10.01
N ASP A 108 4.57 6.56 -10.79
CA ASP A 108 4.67 5.64 -11.91
C ASP A 108 5.71 6.12 -12.94
N PHE A 109 5.67 7.40 -13.29
CA PHE A 109 6.64 8.03 -14.18
C PHE A 109 8.07 7.97 -13.61
N LEU A 110 8.28 8.36 -12.33
CA LEU A 110 9.60 8.40 -11.71
C LEU A 110 10.19 7.01 -11.43
N SER A 111 9.35 6.00 -11.35
CA SER A 111 9.77 4.61 -11.14
C SER A 111 9.91 3.79 -12.42
N ASP A 112 9.70 4.40 -13.61
CA ASP A 112 9.65 3.68 -14.90
C ASP A 112 8.60 2.55 -14.89
N GLY A 113 7.38 2.82 -14.38
CA GLY A 113 6.27 1.88 -14.40
C GLY A 113 6.33 0.77 -13.35
N ARG A 114 7.04 0.99 -12.25
CA ARG A 114 7.18 -0.01 -11.17
C ARG A 114 6.22 0.17 -10.00
N VAL A 115 5.21 1.04 -10.10
CA VAL A 115 4.22 1.26 -9.06
C VAL A 115 2.97 0.43 -9.31
N ASP A 116 2.47 -0.22 -8.28
CA ASP A 116 1.15 -0.81 -8.18
C ASP A 116 0.33 -0.04 -7.15
N ALA A 117 -0.99 0.06 -7.37
CA ALA A 117 -1.86 0.89 -6.55
C ALA A 117 -2.74 0.03 -5.64
N GLY A 118 -2.23 -0.30 -4.46
CA GLY A 118 -2.96 -1.07 -3.45
C GLY A 118 -3.81 -0.16 -2.55
N PHE A 119 -5.12 -0.37 -2.52
CA PHE A 119 -6.06 0.48 -1.81
C PHE A 119 -6.87 -0.26 -0.74
N GLY A 120 -7.12 0.44 0.37
CA GLY A 120 -8.01 0.06 1.44
C GLY A 120 -8.91 1.20 1.89
N LEU A 121 -9.74 0.90 2.89
CA LEU A 121 -10.71 1.85 3.44
C LEU A 121 -10.22 2.53 4.73
N SER A 122 -9.09 2.16 5.27
CA SER A 122 -8.72 2.32 6.68
C SER A 122 -9.67 1.59 7.65
N TRP A 123 -9.14 1.11 8.75
CA TRP A 123 -9.91 0.58 9.89
C TRP A 123 -10.15 1.65 10.96
N MET A 124 -9.41 2.77 10.93
CA MET A 124 -9.39 3.77 11.98
C MET A 124 -10.36 4.92 11.69
N ARG A 125 -11.41 4.99 12.48
CA ARG A 125 -12.44 6.02 12.33
C ARG A 125 -11.91 7.42 12.62
N ASP A 126 -10.96 7.55 13.55
CA ASP A 126 -10.35 8.83 13.94
C ASP A 126 -9.75 9.59 12.75
N GLU A 127 -9.21 8.88 11.74
CA GLU A 127 -8.70 9.50 10.52
C GLU A 127 -9.81 10.18 9.72
N TYR A 128 -10.97 9.54 9.61
CA TYR A 128 -12.13 10.10 8.90
C TYR A 128 -12.70 11.32 9.64
N ASP A 129 -12.89 11.20 10.96
CA ASP A 129 -13.44 12.27 11.78
C ASP A 129 -12.50 13.50 11.78
N THR A 130 -11.18 13.29 11.83
CA THR A 130 -10.17 14.35 11.72
C THR A 130 -10.22 15.10 10.39
N LEU A 131 -10.47 14.39 9.30
CA LEU A 131 -10.58 14.98 7.96
C LEU A 131 -11.99 15.49 7.63
N GLY A 132 -12.95 15.35 8.55
CA GLY A 132 -14.35 15.71 8.31
C GLY A 132 -15.04 14.83 7.27
N LEU A 133 -14.59 13.59 7.12
CA LEU A 133 -15.11 12.65 6.13
C LEU A 133 -16.11 11.68 6.76
N PRO A 134 -17.26 11.40 6.12
CA PRO A 134 -18.25 10.50 6.67
C PRO A 134 -17.79 9.04 6.64
N TRP A 135 -17.58 8.45 7.81
CA TRP A 135 -17.20 7.04 7.96
C TRP A 135 -18.10 6.06 7.21
N SER A 136 -19.40 6.30 7.22
CA SER A 136 -20.39 5.45 6.54
C SER A 136 -20.27 5.44 5.01
N GLN A 137 -19.64 6.44 4.43
CA GLN A 137 -19.49 6.59 2.97
C GLN A 137 -18.13 6.12 2.44
N ARG A 138 -17.27 5.54 3.28
CA ARG A 138 -15.90 5.19 2.89
C ARG A 138 -15.82 4.25 1.68
N GLY A 139 -16.76 3.31 1.56
CA GLY A 139 -16.84 2.42 0.40
C GLY A 139 -17.22 3.16 -0.90
N ALA A 140 -18.24 4.01 -0.84
CA ALA A 140 -18.66 4.82 -1.98
C ALA A 140 -17.57 5.82 -2.39
N ARG A 141 -16.85 6.41 -1.42
CA ARG A 141 -15.70 7.28 -1.71
C ARG A 141 -14.56 6.52 -2.41
N LEU A 142 -14.29 5.27 -2.01
CA LEU A 142 -13.31 4.45 -2.73
C LEU A 142 -13.76 4.19 -4.17
N ASP A 143 -15.04 3.88 -4.40
CA ASP A 143 -15.57 3.67 -5.74
C ASP A 143 -15.44 4.94 -6.61
N ASP A 144 -15.66 6.11 -6.02
CA ASP A 144 -15.47 7.42 -6.68
C ASP A 144 -13.99 7.67 -7.04
N VAL A 145 -13.07 7.43 -6.08
CA VAL A 145 -11.61 7.50 -6.32
C VAL A 145 -11.21 6.60 -7.48
N LEU A 146 -11.60 5.32 -7.46
CA LEU A 146 -11.25 4.36 -8.51
C LEU A 146 -11.77 4.80 -9.88
N SER A 147 -12.98 5.35 -9.96
CA SER A 147 -13.56 5.84 -11.20
C SER A 147 -12.80 7.05 -11.72
N PHE A 148 -12.43 7.98 -10.83
CA PHE A 148 -11.64 9.15 -11.23
C PHE A 148 -10.22 8.79 -11.67
N LEU A 149 -9.53 7.88 -10.94
CA LEU A 149 -8.20 7.38 -11.32
C LEU A 149 -8.24 6.77 -12.73
N HIS A 150 -9.24 5.95 -13.02
CA HIS A 150 -9.40 5.37 -14.34
C HIS A 150 -9.57 6.45 -15.41
N ALA A 151 -10.46 7.44 -15.20
CA ALA A 151 -10.65 8.56 -16.13
C ALA A 151 -9.34 9.36 -16.31
N TRP A 152 -8.66 9.68 -15.20
CA TRP A 152 -7.38 10.40 -15.21
C TRP A 152 -6.31 9.70 -16.04
N TRP A 153 -6.22 8.37 -15.95
CA TRP A 153 -5.21 7.60 -16.63
C TRP A 153 -5.53 7.26 -18.09
N THR A 154 -6.82 7.23 -18.47
CA THR A 154 -7.23 6.70 -19.77
C THR A 154 -7.81 7.75 -20.73
N THR A 155 -8.29 8.89 -20.24
CA THR A 155 -8.90 9.94 -21.07
C THR A 155 -8.08 11.23 -21.10
N ASN A 156 -8.17 12.01 -22.19
CA ASN A 156 -7.61 13.36 -22.28
C ASN A 156 -8.31 14.16 -23.41
N PRO A 157 -8.95 15.29 -23.14
CA PRO A 157 -9.09 15.92 -21.82
C PRO A 157 -9.90 15.10 -20.83
N VAL A 158 -9.58 15.23 -19.54
CA VAL A 158 -10.33 14.64 -18.43
C VAL A 158 -11.43 15.58 -18.00
N GLU A 159 -12.63 15.05 -17.76
CA GLU A 159 -13.74 15.71 -17.10
C GLU A 159 -14.44 14.71 -16.21
N TYR A 160 -14.86 15.11 -15.00
CA TYR A 160 -15.42 14.16 -14.05
C TYR A 160 -16.39 14.82 -13.06
N GLU A 161 -17.51 14.15 -12.81
CA GLU A 161 -18.47 14.48 -11.77
C GLU A 161 -18.40 13.40 -10.69
N GLY A 162 -17.91 13.79 -9.53
CA GLY A 162 -17.76 12.91 -8.36
C GLY A 162 -18.83 13.17 -7.31
N GLN A 163 -18.69 12.45 -6.17
CA GLN A 163 -19.60 12.59 -5.03
C GLN A 163 -19.32 13.88 -4.25
N GLY A 164 -20.01 14.96 -4.59
CA GLY A 164 -19.90 16.26 -3.94
C GLY A 164 -18.67 17.08 -4.39
N TRP A 165 -18.07 16.74 -5.51
CA TRP A 165 -16.99 17.50 -6.15
C TRP A 165 -17.00 17.27 -7.66
N SER A 166 -16.38 18.17 -8.41
CA SER A 166 -16.23 18.02 -9.86
C SER A 166 -14.82 18.37 -10.31
N PHE A 167 -14.42 17.80 -11.43
CA PHE A 167 -13.16 18.13 -12.11
C PHE A 167 -13.51 18.71 -13.49
N PRO A 168 -13.19 20.00 -13.74
CA PRO A 168 -13.54 20.64 -15.00
C PRO A 168 -12.74 20.05 -16.15
N ARG A 169 -13.29 20.06 -17.34
CA ARG A 169 -12.63 19.56 -18.53
C ARG A 169 -11.23 20.16 -18.70
N SER A 170 -10.20 19.32 -18.49
CA SER A 170 -8.82 19.76 -18.37
C SER A 170 -7.85 18.84 -19.12
N GLN A 171 -6.80 19.42 -19.66
CA GLN A 171 -5.69 18.67 -20.22
C GLN A 171 -4.81 18.13 -19.09
N VAL A 172 -4.53 16.84 -19.12
CA VAL A 172 -3.60 16.17 -18.21
C VAL A 172 -2.45 15.60 -19.03
N GLY A 173 -1.35 16.36 -19.09
CA GLY A 173 -0.23 16.06 -20.00
C GLY A 173 0.67 14.92 -19.52
N LEU A 174 0.95 14.83 -18.19
CA LEU A 174 1.70 13.71 -17.65
C LEU A 174 0.83 12.46 -17.59
N ARG A 175 1.31 11.39 -18.21
CA ARG A 175 0.59 10.10 -18.26
C ARG A 175 1.42 9.04 -17.54
N PRO A 176 0.77 7.98 -17.02
CA PRO A 176 1.49 6.82 -16.52
C PRO A 176 2.36 6.18 -17.60
N VAL A 177 3.46 5.59 -17.21
CA VAL A 177 4.28 4.71 -18.07
C VAL A 177 3.53 3.43 -18.37
N GLN A 178 2.83 2.90 -17.36
CA GLN A 178 2.01 1.69 -17.51
C GLN A 178 0.72 2.00 -18.29
N PRO A 179 0.44 1.26 -19.40
CA PRO A 179 -0.79 1.45 -20.16
C PRO A 179 -2.05 1.28 -19.31
N GLY A 180 -2.91 2.29 -19.28
CA GLY A 180 -4.12 2.28 -18.45
C GLY A 180 -3.91 2.68 -16.99
N GLY A 181 -2.69 2.95 -16.59
CA GLY A 181 -2.28 3.33 -15.22
C GLY A 181 -1.70 2.19 -14.40
N PRO A 182 -1.22 2.47 -13.19
CA PRO A 182 -0.77 1.46 -12.24
C PRO A 182 -1.82 0.38 -12.00
N PRO A 183 -1.43 -0.91 -11.98
CA PRO A 183 -2.35 -2.00 -11.62
C PRO A 183 -2.98 -1.76 -10.25
N VAL A 184 -4.29 -1.96 -10.17
CA VAL A 184 -5.06 -1.71 -8.93
C VAL A 184 -5.21 -2.99 -8.14
N TYR A 185 -4.82 -2.95 -6.87
CA TYR A 185 -5.06 -4.00 -5.88
C TYR A 185 -6.01 -3.48 -4.80
N LEU A 186 -6.93 -4.32 -4.34
CA LEU A 186 -7.92 -3.92 -3.34
C LEU A 186 -7.90 -4.86 -2.14
N ALA A 187 -7.97 -4.27 -0.95
CA ALA A 187 -8.09 -4.99 0.29
C ALA A 187 -9.54 -5.11 0.76
N GLY A 188 -9.79 -6.13 1.56
CA GLY A 188 -11.04 -6.36 2.29
C GLY A 188 -11.56 -7.77 2.13
N VAL A 189 -12.34 -8.22 3.13
CA VAL A 189 -12.89 -9.58 3.24
C VAL A 189 -14.40 -9.60 3.35
N THR A 190 -15.06 -8.43 3.36
CA THR A 190 -16.52 -8.35 3.37
C THR A 190 -17.08 -8.57 1.97
N GLU A 191 -18.30 -9.07 1.86
CA GLU A 191 -18.97 -9.30 0.57
C GLU A 191 -18.92 -8.10 -0.37
N PRO A 192 -19.22 -6.84 0.05
CA PRO A 192 -19.08 -5.67 -0.81
C PRO A 192 -17.63 -5.37 -1.23
N ALA A 193 -16.64 -5.73 -0.39
CA ALA A 193 -15.23 -5.55 -0.74
C ALA A 193 -14.81 -6.57 -1.79
N LEU A 194 -15.16 -7.85 -1.62
CA LEU A 194 -14.87 -8.92 -2.57
C LEU A 194 -15.54 -8.68 -3.93
N ASP A 195 -16.78 -8.21 -3.95
CA ASP A 195 -17.47 -7.81 -5.17
C ASP A 195 -16.72 -6.65 -5.89
N ARG A 196 -16.21 -5.67 -5.15
CA ARG A 196 -15.36 -4.61 -5.69
C ARG A 196 -14.05 -5.14 -6.26
N VAL A 197 -13.39 -6.06 -5.57
CA VAL A 197 -12.18 -6.75 -6.06
C VAL A 197 -12.46 -7.39 -7.41
N GLY A 198 -13.49 -8.21 -7.52
CA GLY A 198 -13.84 -8.93 -8.74
C GLY A 198 -14.16 -8.01 -9.94
N ARG A 199 -14.69 -6.82 -9.68
CA ARG A 199 -15.08 -5.88 -10.74
C ARG A 199 -14.01 -4.85 -11.12
N ARG A 200 -13.10 -4.51 -10.22
CA ARG A 200 -12.28 -3.32 -10.33
C ARG A 200 -10.79 -3.52 -10.14
N ALA A 201 -10.37 -4.68 -9.62
CA ALA A 201 -8.98 -4.91 -9.25
C ALA A 201 -8.26 -5.86 -10.20
N THR A 202 -6.96 -5.65 -10.32
CA THR A 202 -6.02 -6.59 -10.92
C THR A 202 -5.70 -7.73 -9.94
N GLY A 203 -5.73 -7.44 -8.63
CA GLY A 203 -5.45 -8.42 -7.58
C GLY A 203 -6.09 -8.07 -6.25
N TRP A 204 -6.13 -9.06 -5.38
CA TRP A 204 -6.70 -8.98 -4.03
C TRP A 204 -5.60 -8.98 -2.98
N LEU A 205 -5.68 -8.02 -2.06
CA LEU A 205 -4.85 -7.95 -0.87
C LEU A 205 -5.62 -8.58 0.29
N THR A 206 -5.25 -9.78 0.64
CA THR A 206 -5.83 -10.45 1.80
C THR A 206 -4.84 -10.46 2.96
N PHE A 207 -5.36 -10.39 4.16
CA PHE A 207 -4.62 -10.58 5.39
C PHE A 207 -5.01 -11.92 5.98
N ASP A 208 -4.00 -12.74 6.27
CA ASP A 208 -4.22 -14.04 6.87
C ASP A 208 -3.33 -14.22 8.09
N ALA A 209 -3.96 -14.62 9.20
CA ALA A 209 -3.30 -14.95 10.46
C ALA A 209 -2.96 -16.45 10.58
N ILE A 210 -2.80 -17.16 9.46
CA ILE A 210 -2.50 -18.60 9.46
C ILE A 210 -1.05 -18.85 9.93
N PRO A 211 -0.83 -19.87 10.78
CA PRO A 211 0.51 -20.25 11.20
C PRO A 211 1.43 -20.61 10.02
N PRO A 212 2.73 -20.27 10.07
CA PRO A 212 3.66 -20.43 8.95
C PRO A 212 3.77 -21.85 8.39
N GLU A 213 3.63 -22.85 9.25
CA GLU A 213 3.70 -24.28 8.88
C GLU A 213 2.51 -24.76 8.04
N VAL A 214 1.35 -24.08 8.15
CA VAL A 214 0.15 -24.39 7.36
C VAL A 214 0.13 -23.59 6.06
N ARG A 215 0.71 -22.40 6.05
CA ARG A 215 0.69 -21.45 4.93
C ARG A 215 1.27 -22.01 3.63
N LYS A 216 2.42 -22.69 3.72
CA LYS A 216 3.19 -23.09 2.53
C LYS A 216 2.42 -24.02 1.61
N THR A 217 1.61 -24.92 2.16
CA THR A 217 0.78 -25.86 1.40
C THR A 217 -0.47 -25.17 0.87
N MET A 218 -1.16 -24.39 1.69
CA MET A 218 -2.39 -23.69 1.29
C MET A 218 -2.14 -22.66 0.18
N TRP A 219 -1.08 -21.85 0.28
CA TRP A 219 -0.79 -20.83 -0.73
C TRP A 219 -0.51 -21.40 -2.14
N ALA A 220 0.12 -22.58 -2.21
CA ALA A 220 0.37 -23.23 -3.49
C ALA A 220 -0.92 -23.81 -4.11
N GLU A 221 -1.83 -24.32 -3.28
CA GLU A 221 -3.11 -24.88 -3.69
C GLU A 221 -4.14 -23.81 -4.06
N ASP A 222 -4.11 -22.67 -3.32
CA ASP A 222 -5.06 -21.56 -3.50
C ASP A 222 -4.63 -20.56 -4.60
N GLY A 223 -3.51 -20.78 -5.27
CA GLY A 223 -3.05 -19.94 -6.39
C GLY A 223 -2.54 -18.58 -5.97
N VAL A 224 -1.88 -18.47 -4.81
CA VAL A 224 -1.25 -17.23 -4.36
C VAL A 224 -0.02 -16.90 -5.19
N ASP A 225 -0.03 -15.77 -5.89
CA ASP A 225 1.06 -15.32 -6.75
C ASP A 225 2.25 -14.78 -5.95
N GLU A 226 1.98 -14.02 -4.89
CA GLU A 226 2.99 -13.35 -4.08
C GLU A 226 2.64 -13.38 -2.59
N ALA A 227 3.63 -13.67 -1.74
CA ALA A 227 3.53 -13.56 -0.29
C ALA A 227 4.26 -12.31 0.21
N LEU A 228 3.57 -11.49 1.01
CA LEU A 228 4.16 -10.35 1.70
C LEU A 228 4.73 -10.78 3.05
N VAL A 229 5.99 -10.47 3.30
CA VAL A 229 6.66 -10.65 4.59
C VAL A 229 6.70 -9.31 5.33
N ASP A 230 6.23 -9.30 6.58
CA ASP A 230 6.26 -8.13 7.44
C ASP A 230 6.85 -8.49 8.81
N PHE A 231 7.86 -7.75 9.23
CA PHE A 231 8.58 -7.95 10.50
C PHE A 231 8.24 -6.90 11.56
N PHE A 232 7.25 -6.06 11.34
CA PHE A 232 6.91 -4.94 12.23
C PHE A 232 6.75 -5.34 13.70
N PHE A 233 6.07 -6.45 13.97
CA PHE A 233 5.81 -6.91 15.33
C PHE A 233 6.98 -7.68 15.98
N THR A 234 8.00 -8.04 15.22
CA THR A 234 9.06 -8.94 15.68
C THR A 234 10.44 -8.29 15.73
N HIS A 235 10.69 -7.24 14.95
CA HIS A 235 11.99 -6.60 14.81
C HIS A 235 11.89 -5.09 15.10
N THR A 236 12.93 -4.49 15.63
CA THR A 236 12.91 -3.09 16.10
C THR A 236 14.01 -2.24 15.48
N THR A 237 15.02 -2.85 14.90
CA THR A 237 16.14 -2.16 14.25
C THR A 237 16.22 -2.51 12.77
N MET A 238 16.84 -1.64 11.98
CA MET A 238 17.05 -1.87 10.55
C MET A 238 17.94 -3.09 10.29
N ASP A 239 18.94 -3.32 11.12
CA ASP A 239 19.83 -4.47 10.96
C ASP A 239 19.10 -5.79 11.22
N GLU A 240 18.25 -5.86 12.26
CA GLU A 240 17.36 -7.02 12.49
C GLU A 240 16.43 -7.29 11.30
N PHE A 241 15.85 -6.23 10.68
CA PHE A 241 15.03 -6.38 9.49
C PHE A 241 15.82 -6.96 8.31
N LEU A 242 17.04 -6.47 8.07
CA LEU A 242 17.89 -6.94 6.97
C LEU A 242 18.34 -8.40 7.19
N GLU A 243 18.74 -8.77 8.40
CA GLU A 243 19.11 -10.15 8.74
C GLU A 243 17.92 -11.11 8.57
N ALA A 244 16.72 -10.67 8.95
CA ALA A 244 15.51 -11.48 8.77
C ALA A 244 15.13 -11.61 7.28
N ALA A 245 15.27 -10.54 6.52
CA ALA A 245 15.04 -10.54 5.07
C ALA A 245 16.00 -11.51 4.35
N GLU A 246 17.27 -11.51 4.70
CA GLU A 246 18.26 -12.43 4.14
C GLU A 246 17.90 -13.90 4.47
N ARG A 247 17.58 -14.21 5.73
CA ARG A 247 17.15 -15.56 6.12
C ARG A 247 15.92 -16.06 5.35
N VAL A 248 14.93 -15.19 5.12
CA VAL A 248 13.73 -15.55 4.36
C VAL A 248 14.04 -15.75 2.88
N ALA A 249 14.88 -14.92 2.28
CA ALA A 249 15.31 -15.07 0.89
C ALA A 249 16.06 -16.40 0.68
N ASP A 250 16.95 -16.79 1.59
CA ASP A 250 17.67 -18.07 1.57
C ASP A 250 16.77 -19.29 1.63
N LEU A 251 15.63 -19.20 2.32
CA LEU A 251 14.63 -20.28 2.39
C LEU A 251 13.88 -20.47 1.06
N GLN A 252 13.78 -19.44 0.26
CA GLN A 252 13.13 -19.53 -1.05
C GLN A 252 14.02 -20.18 -2.12
N LEU A 253 15.34 -20.07 -1.98
CA LEU A 253 16.32 -20.64 -2.92
C LEU A 253 16.54 -22.15 -2.72
N ARG A 254 15.93 -22.75 -1.68
CA ARG A 254 15.98 -24.19 -1.38
C ARG A 254 14.64 -24.86 -1.70
#